data_63174485e26c54705eebacbc72624907
#
_entry.id   63174485e26c54705eebacbc72624907
#
_cell.length_a   1.000
_cell.length_b   1.000
_cell.length_c   1.000
_cell.angle_alpha   90.00
_cell.angle_beta   90.00
_cell.angle_gamma   90.00
#
_symmetry.space_group_name_H-M   'P 1'
#
loop_
_entity.id
_entity.type
_entity.pdbx_description
1 polymer ?
#
loop_
_entity_poly.entity_id
_entity_poly.type
_entity_poly.pdbx_seq_one_letter_code
_entity_poly.pdbx_strand_id
1 'polypeptide(L)'
;MIARLVGSEMCIRDSNITSVFSAPIFNQFSHFMGTNPIVQFLLQPILIFGVVFHFVMGFVLDVQNRRARGTRYAVYKGSANASWVSRNMLISGATVLAFLALHFYDFWVPEMNYKYIEVLPEDPNRYYEELVHKFEDLTRVVLYVISFFFLSLHLSHGFSSAFQSMGFNNKYTPAVKSFGKLYAIGIPFGFAFIAIFHFLNH
;
A
#
# COMPACT_ATOMS: atom_id res chain seq x y z
N MET A 1 0.41 -14.59 -16.27
CA MET A 1 -0.54 -14.29 -15.20
C MET A 1 -0.03 -13.16 -14.30
N ILE A 2 1.21 -13.18 -13.84
CA ILE A 2 1.86 -12.12 -13.04
C ILE A 2 1.87 -10.74 -13.77
N ALA A 3 2.13 -10.70 -15.07
CA ALA A 3 2.16 -9.46 -15.85
C ALA A 3 0.79 -8.74 -15.94
N ARG A 4 -0.33 -9.47 -15.83
CA ARG A 4 -1.68 -8.85 -15.80
C ARG A 4 -2.05 -8.31 -14.42
N LEU A 5 -1.57 -8.91 -13.34
CA LEU A 5 -1.72 -8.39 -11.98
C LEU A 5 -0.92 -7.09 -11.79
N VAL A 6 0.32 -7.06 -12.29
CA VAL A 6 1.16 -5.84 -12.30
C VAL A 6 0.50 -4.74 -13.14
N GLY A 7 -0.18 -5.09 -14.25
CA GLY A 7 -0.90 -4.14 -15.08
C GLY A 7 -2.12 -3.52 -14.38
N SER A 8 -2.87 -4.29 -13.57
CA SER A 8 -4.03 -3.75 -12.83
C SER A 8 -3.61 -2.86 -11.66
N GLU A 9 -2.53 -3.21 -10.95
CA GLU A 9 -1.97 -2.35 -9.90
C GLU A 9 -1.34 -1.06 -10.48
N MET A 10 -0.76 -1.12 -11.69
CA MET A 10 -0.32 0.08 -12.41
C MET A 10 -1.50 0.99 -12.75
N CYS A 11 -2.63 0.46 -13.23
CA CYS A 11 -3.82 1.25 -13.53
C CYS A 11 -4.41 1.93 -12.29
N ILE A 12 -4.52 1.24 -11.17
CA ILE A 12 -5.02 1.83 -9.90
C ILE A 12 -4.10 2.96 -9.43
N ARG A 13 -2.82 2.79 -9.58
CA ARG A 13 -1.79 3.75 -9.17
C ARG A 13 -1.73 4.97 -10.08
N ASP A 14 -1.79 4.75 -11.39
CA ASP A 14 -1.79 5.83 -12.38
C ASP A 14 -3.08 6.64 -12.31
N SER A 15 -4.20 6.04 -11.86
CA SER A 15 -5.45 6.76 -11.66
C SER A 15 -5.37 7.80 -10.54
N ASN A 16 -4.71 7.50 -9.43
CA ASN A 16 -4.60 8.47 -8.32
C ASN A 16 -3.78 9.71 -8.68
N ILE A 17 -2.72 9.57 -9.49
CA ILE A 17 -1.94 10.72 -9.95
C ILE A 17 -2.76 11.62 -10.89
N THR A 18 -3.79 11.10 -11.56
CA THR A 18 -4.69 11.91 -12.40
C THR A 18 -5.46 12.95 -11.61
N SER A 19 -5.65 12.77 -10.29
CA SER A 19 -6.27 13.78 -9.43
C SER A 19 -5.50 15.11 -9.40
N VAL A 20 -4.19 15.07 -9.64
CA VAL A 20 -3.33 16.26 -9.72
C VAL A 20 -3.52 17.02 -11.04
N PHE A 21 -3.87 16.31 -12.12
CA PHE A 21 -3.93 16.88 -13.46
C PHE A 21 -5.35 17.14 -13.97
N SER A 22 -6.32 16.31 -13.59
CA SER A 22 -7.67 16.37 -14.15
C SER A 22 -8.70 15.68 -13.27
N ALA A 23 -9.55 16.46 -12.61
CA ALA A 23 -10.68 15.96 -11.81
C ALA A 23 -11.62 15.05 -12.62
N PRO A 24 -12.02 15.38 -13.88
CA PRO A 24 -12.89 14.50 -14.67
C PRO A 24 -12.27 13.14 -14.97
N ILE A 25 -10.97 13.08 -15.29
CA ILE A 25 -10.29 11.82 -15.57
C ILE A 25 -10.18 10.97 -14.28
N PHE A 26 -9.84 11.59 -13.16
CA PHE A 26 -9.82 10.92 -11.86
C PHE A 26 -11.20 10.33 -11.50
N ASN A 27 -12.26 11.12 -11.65
CA ASN A 27 -13.63 10.68 -11.40
C ASN A 27 -14.02 9.49 -12.27
N GLN A 28 -13.68 9.53 -13.56
CA GLN A 28 -13.98 8.42 -14.49
C GLN A 28 -13.30 7.12 -14.07
N PHE A 29 -12.02 7.16 -13.69
CA PHE A 29 -11.31 6.00 -13.20
C PHE A 29 -11.87 5.49 -11.86
N SER A 30 -12.13 6.39 -10.92
CA SER A 30 -12.67 6.05 -9.61
C SER A 30 -14.06 5.43 -9.73
N HIS A 31 -14.93 6.00 -10.59
CA HIS A 31 -16.25 5.46 -10.89
C HIS A 31 -16.15 4.05 -11.51
N PHE A 32 -15.28 3.86 -12.51
CA PHE A 32 -15.04 2.54 -13.09
C PHE A 32 -14.58 1.52 -12.03
N MET A 33 -13.63 1.89 -11.19
CA MET A 33 -13.14 1.01 -10.11
C MET A 33 -14.23 0.69 -9.08
N GLY A 34 -15.09 1.65 -8.81
CA GLY A 34 -16.18 1.51 -7.87
C GLY A 34 -17.42 0.78 -8.42
N THR A 35 -17.65 0.72 -9.74
CA THR A 35 -18.89 0.16 -10.33
C THR A 35 -18.65 -1.14 -11.10
N ASN A 36 -17.43 -1.41 -11.56
CA ASN A 36 -17.15 -2.61 -12.34
C ASN A 36 -17.28 -3.89 -11.49
N PRO A 37 -18.16 -4.85 -11.85
CA PRO A 37 -18.39 -6.04 -11.05
C PRO A 37 -17.15 -6.94 -10.87
N ILE A 38 -16.26 -7.00 -11.86
CA ILE A 38 -15.03 -7.79 -11.77
C ILE A 38 -14.09 -7.19 -10.72
N VAL A 39 -14.01 -5.85 -10.70
CA VAL A 39 -13.20 -5.16 -9.69
C VAL A 39 -13.77 -5.37 -8.30
N GLN A 40 -15.07 -5.16 -8.12
CA GLN A 40 -15.72 -5.24 -6.81
C GLN A 40 -15.81 -6.65 -6.24
N PHE A 41 -16.23 -7.62 -7.05
CA PHE A 41 -16.55 -8.97 -6.56
C PHE A 41 -15.43 -9.99 -6.78
N LEU A 42 -14.41 -9.68 -7.57
CA LEU A 42 -13.28 -10.57 -7.78
C LEU A 42 -11.97 -9.95 -7.30
N LEU A 43 -11.58 -8.77 -7.81
CA LEU A 43 -10.26 -8.21 -7.52
C LEU A 43 -10.15 -7.68 -6.08
N GLN A 44 -11.15 -6.93 -5.59
CA GLN A 44 -11.13 -6.40 -4.22
C GLN A 44 -11.09 -7.51 -3.16
N PRO A 45 -11.94 -8.57 -3.18
CA PRO A 45 -11.83 -9.67 -2.23
C PRO A 45 -10.49 -10.41 -2.29
N ILE A 46 -9.92 -10.61 -3.49
CA ILE A 46 -8.60 -11.24 -3.64
C ILE A 46 -7.51 -10.37 -3.01
N LEU A 47 -7.54 -9.06 -3.23
CA LEU A 47 -6.58 -8.13 -2.64
C LEU A 47 -6.68 -8.09 -1.11
N ILE A 48 -7.89 -7.96 -0.57
CA ILE A 48 -8.14 -7.97 0.88
C ILE A 48 -7.65 -9.29 1.49
N PHE A 49 -8.02 -10.42 0.88
CA PHE A 49 -7.55 -11.72 1.34
C PHE A 49 -6.01 -11.82 1.30
N GLY A 50 -5.38 -11.36 0.23
CA GLY A 50 -3.92 -11.34 0.09
C GLY A 50 -3.23 -10.53 1.17
N VAL A 51 -3.76 -9.35 1.50
CA VAL A 51 -3.23 -8.48 2.56
C VAL A 51 -3.39 -9.13 3.93
N VAL A 52 -4.57 -9.66 4.24
CA VAL A 52 -4.83 -10.35 5.52
C VAL A 52 -3.94 -11.58 5.66
N PHE A 53 -3.85 -12.40 4.61
CA PHE A 53 -2.98 -13.58 4.58
C PHE A 53 -1.51 -13.21 4.79
N HIS A 54 -1.01 -12.19 4.08
CA HIS A 54 0.36 -11.70 4.21
C HIS A 54 0.66 -11.25 5.65
N PHE A 55 -0.23 -10.48 6.25
CA PHE A 55 -0.09 -10.01 7.63
C PHE A 55 -0.09 -11.15 8.63
N VAL A 56 -1.07 -12.05 8.55
CA VAL A 56 -1.19 -13.21 9.45
C VAL A 56 0.03 -14.11 9.34
N MET A 57 0.47 -14.43 8.12
CA MET A 57 1.64 -15.25 7.90
C MET A 57 2.92 -14.58 8.39
N GLY A 58 3.07 -13.28 8.18
CA GLY A 58 4.20 -12.52 8.71
C GLY A 58 4.29 -12.59 10.24
N PHE A 59 3.17 -12.45 10.92
CA PHE A 59 3.07 -12.56 12.37
C PHE A 59 3.35 -13.98 12.87
N VAL A 60 2.75 -15.00 12.23
CA VAL A 60 2.96 -16.41 12.57
C VAL A 60 4.44 -16.80 12.45
N LEU A 61 5.07 -16.42 11.33
CA LEU A 61 6.48 -16.69 11.10
C LEU A 61 7.39 -15.97 12.10
N ASP A 62 7.08 -14.73 12.49
CA ASP A 62 7.85 -14.01 13.53
C ASP A 62 7.75 -14.74 14.87
N VAL A 63 6.56 -15.17 15.28
CA VAL A 63 6.34 -15.93 16.52
C VAL A 63 7.09 -17.27 16.49
N GLN A 64 7.00 -18.00 15.37
CA GLN A 64 7.72 -19.26 15.21
C GLN A 64 9.24 -19.06 15.29
N ASN A 65 9.77 -18.05 14.60
CA ASN A 65 11.20 -17.72 14.63
C ASN A 65 11.68 -17.31 16.02
N ARG A 66 10.87 -16.59 16.79
CA ARG A 66 11.19 -16.24 18.20
C ARG A 66 11.19 -17.48 19.09
N ARG A 67 10.24 -18.38 18.91
CA ARG A 67 10.15 -19.64 19.67
C ARG A 67 11.28 -20.60 19.35
N ALA A 68 11.72 -20.69 18.09
CA ALA A 68 12.82 -21.55 17.65
C ALA A 68 14.18 -21.14 18.23
N ARG A 69 14.30 -19.90 18.74
CA ARG A 69 15.53 -19.43 19.42
C ARG A 69 15.55 -19.91 20.88
N GLY A 70 16.04 -21.11 21.11
CA GLY A 70 16.09 -21.73 22.45
C GLY A 70 16.99 -21.03 23.48
N THR A 71 18.03 -20.28 23.04
CA THR A 71 18.97 -19.55 23.89
C THR A 71 19.15 -18.12 23.41
N ARG A 72 19.22 -17.17 24.37
CA ARG A 72 19.57 -15.78 24.06
C ARG A 72 21.06 -15.67 23.78
N TYR A 73 21.43 -14.86 22.77
CA TYR A 73 22.83 -14.57 22.50
C TYR A 73 23.47 -13.85 23.73
N ALA A 74 24.61 -14.31 24.18
CA ALA A 74 25.39 -13.65 25.24
C ALA A 74 25.87 -12.24 24.78
N VAL A 75 26.11 -12.07 23.47
CA VAL A 75 26.40 -10.77 22.84
C VAL A 75 25.53 -10.60 21.62
N TYR A 76 24.64 -9.60 21.62
CA TYR A 76 23.77 -9.29 20.52
C TYR A 76 24.35 -8.18 19.65
N LYS A 77 24.92 -8.54 18.49
CA LYS A 77 25.36 -7.61 17.42
C LYS A 77 24.44 -7.71 16.22
N GLY A 78 23.17 -7.35 16.39
CA GLY A 78 22.16 -7.45 15.32
C GLY A 78 22.50 -6.64 14.06
N SER A 79 23.21 -5.53 14.20
CA SER A 79 23.65 -4.68 13.08
C SER A 79 24.71 -5.32 12.20
N ALA A 80 25.43 -6.34 12.67
CA ALA A 80 26.43 -7.04 11.87
C ALA A 80 25.81 -7.97 10.82
N ASN A 81 24.60 -8.49 11.08
CA ASN A 81 23.98 -9.53 10.23
C ASN A 81 22.67 -9.09 9.55
N ALA A 82 22.04 -8.00 9.98
CA ALA A 82 20.77 -7.53 9.42
C ALA A 82 20.66 -6.01 9.45
N SER A 83 20.07 -5.42 8.39
CA SER A 83 19.77 -3.99 8.35
C SER A 83 18.75 -3.59 9.43
N TRP A 84 18.69 -2.32 9.78
CA TRP A 84 17.69 -1.79 10.70
C TRP A 84 16.26 -2.09 10.20
N VAL A 85 16.01 -1.90 8.92
CA VAL A 85 14.71 -2.14 8.26
C VAL A 85 14.30 -3.61 8.40
N SER A 86 15.23 -4.54 8.14
CA SER A 86 14.99 -5.98 8.29
C SER A 86 14.60 -6.36 9.72
N ARG A 87 15.25 -5.77 10.72
CA ARG A 87 14.98 -6.05 12.14
C ARG A 87 13.65 -5.47 12.63
N ASN A 88 13.16 -4.40 11.99
CA ASN A 88 11.93 -3.70 12.35
C ASN A 88 10.80 -3.92 11.32
N MET A 89 10.88 -5.01 10.56
CA MET A 89 9.90 -5.33 9.51
C MET A 89 8.48 -5.47 10.07
N LEU A 90 8.34 -6.02 11.26
CA LEU A 90 7.03 -6.15 11.93
C LEU A 90 6.44 -4.77 12.29
N ILE A 91 7.28 -3.83 12.74
CA ILE A 91 6.85 -2.46 13.09
C ILE A 91 6.37 -1.73 11.83
N SER A 92 7.16 -1.77 10.76
CA SER A 92 6.74 -1.16 9.49
C SER A 92 5.48 -1.82 8.92
N GLY A 93 5.36 -3.15 9.01
CA GLY A 93 4.16 -3.87 8.61
C GLY A 93 2.92 -3.50 9.43
N ALA A 94 3.06 -3.36 10.75
CA ALA A 94 1.97 -2.91 11.63
C ALA A 94 1.53 -1.48 11.32
N THR A 95 2.47 -0.58 11.01
CA THR A 95 2.16 0.79 10.58
C THR A 95 1.40 0.80 9.25
N VAL A 96 1.82 -0.03 8.28
CA VAL A 96 1.11 -0.18 7.00
C VAL A 96 -0.31 -0.73 7.22
N LEU A 97 -0.48 -1.68 8.14
CA LEU A 97 -1.80 -2.22 8.46
C LEU A 97 -2.71 -1.15 9.10
N ALA A 98 -2.18 -0.36 10.03
CA ALA A 98 -2.93 0.75 10.63
C ALA A 98 -3.33 1.80 9.57
N PHE A 99 -2.44 2.10 8.63
CA PHE A 99 -2.73 2.94 7.48
C PHE A 99 -3.85 2.37 6.60
N LEU A 100 -3.80 1.07 6.28
CA LEU A 100 -4.86 0.43 5.49
C LEU A 100 -6.21 0.48 6.19
N ALA A 101 -6.25 0.32 7.51
CA ALA A 101 -7.47 0.49 8.30
C ALA A 101 -8.01 1.92 8.20
N LEU A 102 -7.16 2.93 8.31
CA LEU A 102 -7.51 4.33 8.12
C LEU A 102 -7.99 4.60 6.68
N HIS A 103 -7.29 4.07 5.68
CA HIS A 103 -7.65 4.22 4.27
C HIS A 103 -9.02 3.60 3.96
N PHE A 104 -9.31 2.42 4.51
CA PHE A 104 -10.64 1.81 4.38
C PHE A 104 -11.72 2.64 5.07
N TYR A 105 -11.45 3.16 6.25
CA TYR A 105 -12.37 4.04 6.95
C TYR A 105 -12.65 5.33 6.18
N ASP A 106 -11.65 5.88 5.49
CA ASP A 106 -11.77 7.13 4.76
C ASP A 106 -12.47 7.02 3.40
N PHE A 107 -12.27 5.91 2.70
CA PHE A 107 -12.72 5.77 1.31
C PHE A 107 -13.63 4.56 1.09
N TRP A 108 -13.29 3.39 1.60
CA TRP A 108 -14.06 2.18 1.32
C TRP A 108 -15.37 2.10 2.13
N VAL A 109 -15.33 2.45 3.40
CA VAL A 109 -16.53 2.45 4.26
C VAL A 109 -17.58 3.44 3.77
N PRO A 110 -17.24 4.72 3.44
CA PRO A 110 -18.20 5.65 2.85
C PRO A 110 -18.77 5.16 1.52
N GLU A 111 -17.95 4.56 0.66
CA GLU A 111 -18.40 3.99 -0.62
C GLU A 111 -19.43 2.86 -0.41
N MET A 112 -19.17 1.97 0.54
CA MET A 112 -20.10 0.89 0.88
C MET A 112 -21.41 1.43 1.49
N ASN A 113 -21.31 2.45 2.36
CA ASN A 113 -22.47 3.11 2.94
C ASN A 113 -23.34 3.76 1.87
N TYR A 114 -22.72 4.55 0.98
CA TYR A 114 -23.38 5.22 -0.14
C TYR A 114 -24.18 4.24 -1.02
N LYS A 115 -23.56 3.11 -1.38
CA LYS A 115 -24.13 2.15 -2.33
C LYS A 115 -25.13 1.18 -1.76
N TYR A 116 -24.86 0.64 -0.55
CA TYR A 116 -25.58 -0.51 -0.03
C TYR A 116 -26.46 -0.21 1.18
N ILE A 117 -26.20 0.89 1.90
CA ILE A 117 -26.97 1.28 3.08
C ILE A 117 -27.94 2.41 2.72
N GLU A 118 -27.41 3.49 2.17
CA GLU A 118 -28.22 4.66 1.80
C GLU A 118 -28.84 4.50 0.40
N VAL A 119 -28.30 3.62 -0.44
CA VAL A 119 -28.77 3.31 -1.80
C VAL A 119 -29.00 4.59 -2.61
N LEU A 120 -28.01 5.49 -2.56
CA LEU A 120 -28.08 6.77 -3.28
C LEU A 120 -27.86 6.59 -4.78
N PRO A 121 -28.40 7.51 -5.62
CA PRO A 121 -28.16 7.49 -7.06
C PRO A 121 -26.67 7.55 -7.39
N GLU A 122 -26.25 6.86 -8.44
CA GLU A 122 -24.87 6.90 -8.90
C GLU A 122 -24.48 8.32 -9.33
N ASP A 123 -23.44 8.88 -8.69
CA ASP A 123 -22.83 10.14 -9.08
C ASP A 123 -21.36 9.89 -9.47
N PRO A 124 -21.05 9.94 -10.78
CA PRO A 124 -19.70 9.72 -11.27
C PRO A 124 -18.73 10.86 -10.94
N ASN A 125 -19.21 12.02 -10.49
CA ASN A 125 -18.38 13.22 -10.30
C ASN A 125 -17.94 13.46 -8.85
N ARG A 126 -18.45 12.71 -7.86
CA ARG A 126 -18.23 12.94 -6.42
C ARG A 126 -16.83 12.61 -5.91
N TYR A 127 -16.13 11.67 -6.56
CA TYR A 127 -14.87 11.07 -6.02
C TYR A 127 -13.74 12.08 -5.85
N TYR A 128 -13.63 13.05 -6.75
CA TYR A 128 -12.59 14.08 -6.65
C TYR A 128 -12.85 15.01 -5.47
N GLU A 129 -14.07 15.47 -5.28
CA GLU A 129 -14.44 16.34 -4.16
C GLU A 129 -14.27 15.64 -2.82
N GLU A 130 -14.66 14.36 -2.74
CA GLU A 130 -14.43 13.54 -1.54
C GLU A 130 -12.95 13.38 -1.21
N LEU A 131 -12.09 13.17 -2.22
CA LEU A 131 -10.65 13.09 -2.05
C LEU A 131 -10.07 14.40 -1.51
N VAL A 132 -10.41 15.52 -2.13
CA VAL A 132 -9.94 16.86 -1.74
C VAL A 132 -10.36 17.16 -0.31
N HIS A 133 -11.64 17.01 0.01
CA HIS A 133 -12.15 17.24 1.36
C HIS A 133 -11.46 16.40 2.45
N LYS A 134 -11.02 15.17 2.12
CA LYS A 134 -10.25 14.35 3.06
C LYS A 134 -8.85 14.90 3.31
N PHE A 135 -8.23 15.54 2.34
CA PHE A 135 -6.88 16.09 2.47
C PHE A 135 -6.82 17.60 2.86
N GLU A 136 -7.95 18.22 3.19
CA GLU A 136 -7.98 19.54 3.86
C GLU A 136 -7.51 19.44 5.33
N ASP A 137 -7.68 18.28 5.98
CA ASP A 137 -7.22 18.07 7.36
C ASP A 137 -5.72 17.74 7.42
N LEU A 138 -4.95 18.67 7.99
CA LEU A 138 -3.51 18.54 8.20
C LEU A 138 -3.15 17.27 8.97
N THR A 139 -3.94 16.90 9.98
CA THR A 139 -3.67 15.68 10.79
C THR A 139 -3.70 14.46 9.91
N ARG A 140 -4.68 14.40 9.01
CA ARG A 140 -4.85 13.29 8.08
C ARG A 140 -3.70 13.22 7.08
N VAL A 141 -3.33 14.35 6.48
CA VAL A 141 -2.17 14.42 5.57
C VAL A 141 -0.88 13.94 6.25
N VAL A 142 -0.62 14.39 7.48
CA VAL A 142 0.56 13.96 8.24
C VAL A 142 0.56 12.45 8.49
N LEU A 143 -0.59 11.88 8.90
CA LEU A 143 -0.72 10.43 9.10
C LEU A 143 -0.47 9.63 7.82
N TYR A 144 -1.00 10.10 6.69
CA TYR A 144 -0.81 9.48 5.39
C TYR A 144 0.67 9.54 4.95
N VAL A 145 1.31 10.72 5.06
CA VAL A 145 2.73 10.90 4.68
C VAL A 145 3.66 10.04 5.52
N ILE A 146 3.46 9.99 6.85
CA ILE A 146 4.21 9.10 7.73
C ILE A 146 4.02 7.64 7.34
N SER A 147 2.79 7.24 7.02
CA SER A 147 2.47 5.88 6.60
C SER A 147 3.14 5.52 5.28
N PHE A 148 3.20 6.43 4.31
CA PHE A 148 3.91 6.23 3.04
C PHE A 148 5.42 6.12 3.24
N PHE A 149 5.99 6.84 4.21
CA PHE A 149 7.39 6.64 4.57
C PHE A 149 7.65 5.21 5.09
N PHE A 150 6.81 4.71 6.00
CA PHE A 150 6.93 3.33 6.49
C PHE A 150 6.64 2.30 5.40
N LEU A 151 5.72 2.58 4.47
CA LEU A 151 5.47 1.76 3.29
C LEU A 151 6.72 1.65 2.41
N SER A 152 7.44 2.77 2.19
CA SER A 152 8.69 2.76 1.43
C SER A 152 9.75 1.87 2.08
N LEU A 153 9.92 1.94 3.40
CA LEU A 153 10.83 1.07 4.13
C LEU A 153 10.41 -0.40 4.02
N HIS A 154 9.12 -0.69 4.19
CA HIS A 154 8.56 -2.03 4.10
C HIS A 154 8.77 -2.65 2.72
N LEU A 155 8.44 -1.92 1.65
CA LEU A 155 8.62 -2.37 0.27
C LEU A 155 10.10 -2.55 -0.10
N SER A 156 11.00 -1.65 0.35
CA SER A 156 12.42 -1.73 0.07
C SER A 156 13.06 -3.03 0.56
N HIS A 157 12.64 -3.48 1.75
CA HIS A 157 13.09 -4.76 2.29
C HIS A 157 12.30 -5.93 1.71
N GLY A 158 10.99 -5.85 1.68
CA GLY A 158 10.09 -6.91 1.23
C GLY A 158 10.35 -7.34 -0.20
N PHE A 159 10.51 -6.39 -1.12
CA PHE A 159 10.80 -6.67 -2.52
C PHE A 159 12.11 -7.45 -2.69
N SER A 160 13.18 -6.97 -2.07
CA SER A 160 14.48 -7.65 -2.14
C SER A 160 14.44 -9.06 -1.53
N SER A 161 13.76 -9.22 -0.40
CA SER A 161 13.61 -10.49 0.30
C SER A 161 12.78 -11.49 -0.49
N ALA A 162 11.69 -11.06 -1.13
CA ALA A 162 10.82 -11.91 -1.94
C ALA A 162 11.58 -12.55 -3.10
N PHE A 163 12.38 -11.79 -3.85
CA PHE A 163 13.17 -12.33 -4.96
C PHE A 163 14.26 -13.30 -4.48
N GLN A 164 14.88 -13.03 -3.33
CA GLN A 164 15.85 -13.96 -2.74
C GLN A 164 15.19 -15.28 -2.33
N SER A 165 14.00 -15.23 -1.73
CA SER A 165 13.26 -16.43 -1.32
C SER A 165 12.79 -17.29 -2.49
N MET A 166 12.51 -16.68 -3.64
CA MET A 166 12.17 -17.36 -4.88
C MET A 166 13.39 -17.96 -5.61
N GLY A 167 14.60 -17.80 -5.07
CA GLY A 167 15.83 -18.30 -5.69
C GLY A 167 16.31 -17.50 -6.90
N PHE A 168 15.79 -16.28 -7.12
CA PHE A 168 16.26 -15.39 -8.17
C PHE A 168 17.63 -14.81 -7.82
N ASN A 169 18.67 -15.61 -8.07
CA ASN A 169 20.06 -15.21 -7.89
C ASN A 169 20.86 -15.49 -9.17
N ASN A 170 20.84 -14.57 -10.11
CA ASN A 170 21.45 -14.68 -11.41
C ASN A 170 22.06 -13.34 -11.86
N LYS A 171 22.58 -13.27 -13.09
CA LYS A 171 23.20 -12.06 -13.66
C LYS A 171 22.28 -10.82 -13.66
N TYR A 172 20.96 -10.98 -13.59
CA TYR A 172 19.98 -9.89 -13.56
C TYR A 172 19.63 -9.42 -12.15
N THR A 173 20.10 -10.10 -11.11
CA THR A 173 19.84 -9.74 -9.70
C THR A 173 20.13 -8.26 -9.38
N PRO A 174 21.23 -7.63 -9.85
CA PRO A 174 21.46 -6.22 -9.60
C PRO A 174 20.39 -5.31 -10.21
N ALA A 175 19.94 -5.61 -11.43
CA ALA A 175 18.89 -4.84 -12.12
C ALA A 175 17.54 -4.97 -11.39
N VAL A 176 17.17 -6.18 -10.96
CA VAL A 176 15.95 -6.44 -10.17
C VAL A 176 15.98 -5.69 -8.84
N LYS A 177 17.13 -5.68 -8.14
CA LYS A 177 17.30 -4.92 -6.89
C LYS A 177 17.19 -3.41 -7.11
N SER A 178 17.78 -2.89 -8.20
CA SER A 178 17.69 -1.48 -8.56
C SER A 178 16.25 -1.07 -8.89
N PHE A 179 15.54 -1.88 -9.69
CA PHE A 179 14.14 -1.68 -9.99
C PHE A 179 13.28 -1.72 -8.71
N GLY A 180 13.52 -2.70 -7.83
CA GLY A 180 12.81 -2.81 -6.55
C GLY A 180 13.01 -1.59 -5.65
N LYS A 181 14.20 -1.01 -5.62
CA LYS A 181 14.45 0.23 -4.88
C LYS A 181 13.71 1.41 -5.49
N LEU A 182 13.75 1.57 -6.82
CA LEU A 182 13.04 2.63 -7.51
C LEU A 182 11.53 2.53 -7.26
N TYR A 183 10.98 1.33 -7.35
CA TYR A 183 9.59 1.03 -7.07
C TYR A 183 9.22 1.38 -5.61
N ALA A 184 10.01 0.88 -4.66
CA ALA A 184 9.75 1.05 -3.23
C ALA A 184 9.82 2.51 -2.75
N ILE A 185 10.57 3.35 -3.44
CA ILE A 185 10.68 4.78 -3.13
C ILE A 185 9.68 5.58 -3.98
N GLY A 186 9.62 5.33 -5.28
CA GLY A 186 8.84 6.14 -6.22
C GLY A 186 7.35 6.09 -5.98
N ILE A 187 6.79 4.91 -5.62
CA ILE A 187 5.36 4.77 -5.39
C ILE A 187 4.88 5.50 -4.12
N PRO A 188 5.47 5.24 -2.94
CA PRO A 188 5.08 5.97 -1.74
C PRO A 188 5.34 7.46 -1.83
N PHE A 189 6.40 7.87 -2.52
CA PHE A 189 6.66 9.28 -2.78
C PHE A 189 5.56 9.93 -3.65
N GLY A 190 5.11 9.23 -4.70
CA GLY A 190 3.98 9.70 -5.52
C GLY A 190 2.70 9.89 -4.71
N PHE A 191 2.35 8.94 -3.82
CA PHE A 191 1.20 9.08 -2.94
C PHE A 191 1.36 10.21 -1.92
N ALA A 192 2.54 10.36 -1.33
CA ALA A 192 2.83 11.48 -0.43
C ALA A 192 2.70 12.83 -1.15
N PHE A 193 3.20 12.91 -2.39
CA PHE A 193 3.06 14.09 -3.23
C PHE A 193 1.59 14.44 -3.48
N ILE A 194 0.73 13.47 -3.82
CA ILE A 194 -0.70 13.69 -4.04
C ILE A 194 -1.36 14.26 -2.79
N ALA A 195 -1.12 13.66 -1.62
CA ALA A 195 -1.71 14.12 -0.35
C ALA A 195 -1.28 15.56 -0.01
N ILE A 196 0.00 15.88 -0.17
CA ILE A 196 0.53 17.23 0.09
C ILE A 196 0.02 18.22 -0.96
N PHE A 197 -0.05 17.82 -2.23
CA PHE A 197 -0.53 18.66 -3.31
C PHE A 197 -1.96 19.15 -3.06
N HIS A 198 -2.87 18.23 -2.72
CA HIS A 198 -4.26 18.61 -2.43
C HIS A 198 -4.39 19.48 -1.18
N PHE A 199 -3.58 19.22 -0.15
CA PHE A 199 -3.56 20.06 1.05
C PHE A 199 -3.09 21.51 0.77
N LEU A 200 -2.13 21.69 -0.13
CA LEU A 200 -1.57 23.04 -0.42
C LEU A 200 -2.40 23.83 -1.43
N ASN A 201 -3.23 23.17 -2.24
CA ASN A 201 -3.99 23.84 -3.29
C ASN A 201 -5.48 24.00 -2.97
N HIS A 202 -5.89 23.61 -1.79
CA HIS A 202 -7.22 23.77 -1.22
C HIS A 202 -7.13 24.23 0.23
#